data_bf8ae34e1b8858bf6374388358eb30b5
#
_entry.id   bf8ae34e1b8858bf6374388358eb30b5
#
_cell.length_a   1.000
_cell.length_b   1.000
_cell.length_c   1.000
_cell.angle_alpha   90.00
_cell.angle_beta   90.00
_cell.angle_gamma   90.00
#
_symmetry.space_group_name_H-M   'P 1'
#
loop_
_entity.id
_entity.type
_entity.pdbx_description
1 polymer ?
#
loop_
_entity_poly.entity_id
_entity_poly.type
_entity_poly.pdbx_seq_one_letter_code
_entity_poly.pdbx_strand_id
1 'polypeptide(L)'
;MEISQEDREDLVPSGAEPRYVNRINWTVTYLSKAGLLTSTKRGHGRISERGRALLKQKSGKIVTSDLDEYPEFLSFRTANRKSDTQEVAPAIAPVHSESPDEQLDTLYAELSAALADELLTQVRTLTPQQFEILVVQLLVAMGYGGSVRDAGQALGRSGDNGIDGVVKQDPLGLDKVYVQAKQWANNVGSQEVRNFSGSLTYHKASKGVLITTAGFSSSATDTARQIGNIILIGGDTLAELMIQYGVGVITRSTYLVKKIDSNFFEGI
;
A
#
# COMPACT_ATOMS: atom_id res chain seq x y z
N MET A 1 -21.59 -24.82 -5.94
CA MET A 1 -20.14 -24.59 -5.88
C MET A 1 -19.89 -24.15 -4.45
N GLU A 2 -19.19 -24.95 -3.68
CA GLU A 2 -18.81 -24.56 -2.32
C GLU A 2 -17.53 -23.70 -2.41
N ILE A 3 -17.54 -22.55 -1.78
CA ILE A 3 -16.39 -21.64 -1.68
C ILE A 3 -15.56 -22.14 -0.51
N SER A 4 -14.28 -22.45 -0.74
CA SER A 4 -13.36 -22.90 0.30
C SER A 4 -13.16 -21.82 1.39
N GLN A 5 -12.66 -22.23 2.55
CA GLN A 5 -12.33 -21.25 3.61
C GLN A 5 -11.21 -20.30 3.15
N GLU A 6 -10.24 -20.82 2.45
CA GLU A 6 -9.12 -20.06 1.90
C GLU A 6 -9.61 -18.97 0.92
N ASP A 7 -10.53 -19.31 -0.02
CA ASP A 7 -11.11 -18.33 -0.93
C ASP A 7 -11.93 -17.25 -0.22
N ARG A 8 -12.53 -17.56 0.94
CA ARG A 8 -13.30 -16.58 1.73
C ARG A 8 -12.41 -15.57 2.45
N GLU A 9 -11.20 -15.98 2.79
CA GLU A 9 -10.20 -15.18 3.49
C GLU A 9 -9.27 -14.42 2.50
N ASP A 10 -9.22 -14.82 1.22
CA ASP A 10 -8.46 -14.12 0.18
C ASP A 10 -9.15 -12.80 -0.18
N LEU A 11 -8.53 -11.70 0.23
CA LEU A 11 -9.02 -10.35 -0.02
C LEU A 11 -8.44 -9.76 -1.30
N VAL A 12 -9.12 -8.78 -1.88
CA VAL A 12 -8.50 -7.89 -2.88
C VAL A 12 -7.30 -7.15 -2.27
N PRO A 13 -6.31 -6.68 -3.08
CA PRO A 13 -5.10 -6.05 -2.54
C PRO A 13 -5.35 -4.87 -1.60
N SER A 14 -6.43 -4.10 -1.81
CA SER A 14 -6.87 -3.02 -0.91
C SER A 14 -7.41 -3.51 0.45
N GLY A 15 -7.67 -4.82 0.60
CA GLY A 15 -8.29 -5.40 1.79
C GLY A 15 -9.77 -5.07 1.98
N ALA A 16 -10.42 -4.42 1.00
CA ALA A 16 -11.77 -3.88 1.14
C ALA A 16 -12.87 -4.94 1.16
N GLU A 17 -12.70 -6.03 0.41
CA GLU A 17 -13.67 -7.14 0.32
C GLU A 17 -13.00 -8.45 -0.12
N PRO A 18 -13.65 -9.63 0.10
CA PRO A 18 -13.15 -10.89 -0.43
C PRO A 18 -13.07 -10.86 -1.96
N ARG A 19 -11.95 -11.36 -2.50
CA ARG A 19 -11.65 -11.36 -3.94
C ARG A 19 -12.74 -12.04 -4.76
N TYR A 20 -13.30 -13.17 -4.28
CA TYR A 20 -14.37 -13.87 -4.98
C TYR A 20 -15.65 -13.02 -5.07
N VAL A 21 -15.97 -12.23 -4.03
CA VAL A 21 -17.15 -11.32 -4.04
C VAL A 21 -16.96 -10.24 -5.10
N ASN A 22 -15.79 -9.61 -5.11
CA ASN A 22 -15.42 -8.61 -6.11
C ASN A 22 -15.56 -9.15 -7.53
N ARG A 23 -14.99 -10.34 -7.82
CA ARG A 23 -15.06 -10.99 -9.13
C ARG A 23 -16.48 -11.37 -9.54
N ILE A 24 -17.31 -11.82 -8.60
CA ILE A 24 -18.74 -12.09 -8.88
C ILE A 24 -19.46 -10.79 -9.25
N ASN A 25 -19.25 -9.71 -8.51
CA ASN A 25 -19.87 -8.41 -8.75
C ASN A 25 -19.51 -7.88 -10.15
N TRP A 26 -18.21 -7.95 -10.51
CA TRP A 26 -17.77 -7.55 -11.85
C TRP A 26 -18.30 -8.48 -12.95
N THR A 27 -18.36 -9.77 -12.72
CA THR A 27 -18.96 -10.74 -13.67
C THR A 27 -20.43 -10.39 -13.93
N VAL A 28 -21.21 -10.14 -12.89
CA VAL A 28 -22.62 -9.73 -13.04
C VAL A 28 -22.73 -8.40 -13.80
N THR A 29 -21.88 -7.46 -13.50
CA THR A 29 -21.82 -6.16 -14.21
C THR A 29 -21.54 -6.36 -15.70
N TYR A 30 -20.53 -7.11 -16.07
CA TYR A 30 -20.16 -7.35 -17.47
C TYR A 30 -21.22 -8.09 -18.25
N LEU A 31 -21.77 -9.17 -17.68
CA LEU A 31 -22.84 -9.93 -18.31
C LEU A 31 -24.12 -9.08 -18.47
N SER A 32 -24.42 -8.19 -17.52
CA SER A 32 -25.56 -7.26 -17.64
C SER A 32 -25.31 -6.22 -18.74
N LYS A 33 -24.09 -5.66 -18.83
CA LYS A 33 -23.72 -4.70 -19.88
C LYS A 33 -23.73 -5.32 -21.27
N ALA A 34 -23.42 -6.61 -21.40
CA ALA A 34 -23.56 -7.37 -22.64
C ALA A 34 -25.02 -7.79 -22.95
N GLY A 35 -25.96 -7.49 -22.06
CA GLY A 35 -27.36 -7.88 -22.20
C GLY A 35 -27.63 -9.39 -22.03
N LEU A 36 -26.69 -10.11 -21.41
CA LEU A 36 -26.79 -11.57 -21.15
C LEU A 36 -27.52 -11.88 -19.85
N LEU A 37 -27.54 -10.90 -18.93
CA LEU A 37 -28.35 -10.92 -17.71
C LEU A 37 -29.31 -9.74 -17.69
N THR A 38 -30.50 -9.95 -17.13
CA THR A 38 -31.45 -8.89 -16.80
C THR A 38 -31.69 -8.86 -15.30
N SER A 39 -31.67 -7.67 -14.70
CA SER A 39 -32.02 -7.49 -13.30
C SER A 39 -33.55 -7.54 -13.14
N THR A 40 -34.03 -8.38 -12.22
CA THR A 40 -35.46 -8.48 -11.90
C THR A 40 -35.82 -7.76 -10.60
N LYS A 41 -34.89 -7.77 -9.64
CA LYS A 41 -34.90 -7.01 -8.39
C LYS A 41 -33.48 -7.03 -7.83
N ARG A 42 -33.21 -6.22 -6.82
CA ARG A 42 -31.91 -6.13 -6.15
C ARG A 42 -31.38 -7.53 -5.78
N GLY A 43 -30.13 -7.79 -6.13
CA GLY A 43 -29.45 -9.07 -5.85
C GLY A 43 -29.97 -10.26 -6.65
N HIS A 44 -30.89 -10.06 -7.62
CA HIS A 44 -31.48 -11.10 -8.43
C HIS A 44 -31.28 -10.79 -9.91
N GLY A 45 -30.51 -11.62 -10.57
CA GLY A 45 -30.34 -11.62 -12.01
C GLY A 45 -31.05 -12.83 -12.66
N ARG A 46 -31.59 -12.62 -13.84
CA ARG A 46 -32.13 -13.69 -14.69
C ARG A 46 -31.36 -13.71 -15.99
N ILE A 47 -31.00 -14.91 -16.44
CA ILE A 47 -30.39 -15.08 -17.76
C ILE A 47 -31.37 -14.67 -18.86
N SER A 48 -30.90 -13.82 -19.79
CA SER A 48 -31.68 -13.40 -20.97
C SER A 48 -31.73 -14.49 -22.04
N GLU A 49 -32.56 -14.29 -23.08
CA GLU A 49 -32.53 -15.18 -24.25
C GLU A 49 -31.18 -15.18 -24.94
N ARG A 50 -30.54 -13.99 -25.05
CA ARG A 50 -29.19 -13.81 -25.58
C ARG A 50 -28.17 -14.60 -24.76
N GLY A 51 -28.27 -14.55 -23.42
CA GLY A 51 -27.41 -15.34 -22.53
C GLY A 51 -27.56 -16.82 -22.69
N ARG A 52 -28.81 -17.32 -22.89
CA ARG A 52 -29.07 -18.73 -23.16
C ARG A 52 -28.53 -19.17 -24.54
N ALA A 53 -28.58 -18.27 -25.53
CA ALA A 53 -28.02 -18.55 -26.85
C ALA A 53 -26.49 -18.71 -26.76
N LEU A 54 -25.82 -17.83 -26.07
CA LEU A 54 -24.36 -17.91 -25.83
C LEU A 54 -23.98 -19.24 -25.15
N LEU A 55 -24.70 -19.65 -24.11
CA LEU A 55 -24.44 -20.92 -23.42
C LEU A 55 -24.64 -22.15 -24.31
N LYS A 56 -25.54 -22.09 -25.32
CA LYS A 56 -25.72 -23.18 -26.28
C LYS A 56 -24.59 -23.23 -27.31
N GLN A 57 -24.04 -22.07 -27.69
CA GLN A 57 -22.96 -21.99 -28.66
C GLN A 57 -21.60 -22.38 -28.05
N LYS A 58 -21.40 -22.08 -26.79
CA LYS A 58 -20.12 -22.25 -26.10
C LYS A 58 -20.20 -23.30 -25.01
N SER A 59 -19.56 -24.44 -25.23
CA SER A 59 -19.53 -25.58 -24.29
C SER A 59 -18.52 -25.42 -23.15
N GLY A 60 -17.90 -24.24 -22.99
CA GLY A 60 -16.79 -24.01 -22.06
C GLY A 60 -16.97 -22.76 -21.22
N LYS A 61 -15.86 -22.34 -20.63
CA LYS A 61 -15.76 -21.13 -19.83
C LYS A 61 -16.01 -19.89 -20.69
N ILE A 62 -16.94 -19.03 -20.28
CA ILE A 62 -17.14 -17.72 -20.90
C ILE A 62 -16.05 -16.78 -20.35
N VAL A 63 -15.33 -16.12 -21.23
CA VAL A 63 -14.28 -15.14 -20.89
C VAL A 63 -14.67 -13.75 -21.39
N THR A 64 -14.01 -12.73 -20.89
CA THR A 64 -14.34 -11.32 -21.20
C THR A 64 -14.30 -11.02 -22.70
N SER A 65 -13.40 -11.64 -23.47
CA SER A 65 -13.34 -11.49 -24.93
C SER A 65 -14.56 -12.00 -25.68
N ASP A 66 -15.31 -12.94 -25.09
CA ASP A 66 -16.57 -13.41 -25.70
C ASP A 66 -17.67 -12.36 -25.64
N LEU A 67 -17.51 -11.39 -24.72
CA LEU A 67 -18.44 -10.29 -24.58
C LEU A 67 -18.16 -9.15 -25.57
N ASP A 68 -17.01 -9.14 -26.21
CA ASP A 68 -16.65 -8.13 -27.23
C ASP A 68 -17.50 -8.23 -28.51
N GLU A 69 -18.22 -9.33 -28.71
CA GLU A 69 -19.22 -9.47 -29.78
C GLU A 69 -20.49 -8.61 -29.54
N TYR A 70 -20.68 -8.09 -28.32
CA TYR A 70 -21.87 -7.31 -27.96
C TYR A 70 -21.58 -5.82 -27.99
N PRO A 71 -22.22 -5.04 -28.91
CA PRO A 71 -21.95 -3.61 -29.09
C PRO A 71 -22.16 -2.80 -27.81
N GLU A 72 -23.13 -3.18 -26.99
CA GLU A 72 -23.43 -2.50 -25.72
C GLU A 72 -22.27 -2.65 -24.73
N PHE A 73 -21.63 -3.82 -24.70
CA PHE A 73 -20.46 -4.06 -23.86
C PHE A 73 -19.23 -3.33 -24.39
N LEU A 74 -19.01 -3.32 -25.72
CA LEU A 74 -17.95 -2.53 -26.33
C LEU A 74 -18.12 -1.04 -26.02
N SER A 75 -19.33 -0.52 -26.14
CA SER A 75 -19.62 0.88 -25.79
C SER A 75 -19.32 1.18 -24.33
N PHE A 76 -19.65 0.27 -23.42
CA PHE A 76 -19.30 0.41 -22.00
C PHE A 76 -17.77 0.44 -21.76
N ARG A 77 -17.00 -0.44 -22.46
CA ARG A 77 -15.53 -0.47 -22.35
C ARG A 77 -14.86 0.74 -22.97
N THR A 78 -15.42 1.29 -24.03
CA THR A 78 -14.82 2.41 -24.78
C THR A 78 -15.29 3.78 -24.32
N ALA A 79 -16.40 3.88 -23.57
CA ALA A 79 -16.96 5.14 -23.09
C ALA A 79 -15.95 5.97 -22.25
N ASN A 80 -14.97 5.32 -21.61
CA ASN A 80 -13.93 5.96 -20.81
C ASN A 80 -12.64 6.29 -21.61
N ARG A 81 -12.57 6.02 -22.93
CA ARG A 81 -11.40 6.34 -23.78
C ARG A 81 -11.50 7.66 -24.52
N LYS A 82 -12.46 8.52 -24.20
CA LYS A 82 -12.56 9.86 -24.80
C LYS A 82 -11.71 10.86 -24.02
N SER A 83 -10.42 10.86 -24.26
CA SER A 83 -9.56 12.06 -24.30
C SER A 83 -8.23 11.70 -24.93
N ASP A 84 -8.04 12.33 -26.08
CA ASP A 84 -6.78 12.58 -26.81
C ASP A 84 -5.92 11.42 -27.31
N THR A 85 -5.75 11.50 -28.62
CA THR A 85 -4.67 11.03 -29.49
C THR A 85 -4.85 9.68 -30.19
N GLN A 86 -4.97 9.84 -31.52
CA GLN A 86 -4.51 8.98 -32.64
C GLN A 86 -4.78 7.47 -32.58
N GLU A 87 -5.41 7.04 -33.66
CA GLU A 87 -5.56 5.66 -34.10
C GLU A 87 -4.27 4.84 -33.92
N VAL A 88 -4.23 4.08 -32.83
CA VAL A 88 -3.41 2.89 -32.75
C VAL A 88 -4.39 1.73 -32.80
N ALA A 89 -4.19 0.85 -33.78
CA ALA A 89 -4.94 -0.40 -33.96
C ALA A 89 -5.13 -1.11 -32.61
N PRO A 90 -6.26 -1.80 -32.39
CA PRO A 90 -6.53 -2.46 -31.13
C PRO A 90 -5.48 -3.56 -30.92
N ALA A 91 -4.44 -3.26 -30.17
CA ALA A 91 -3.64 -4.28 -29.55
C ALA A 91 -4.62 -5.08 -28.67
N ILE A 92 -4.78 -6.35 -28.97
CA ILE A 92 -5.53 -7.31 -28.15
C ILE A 92 -4.93 -7.21 -26.76
N ALA A 93 -5.58 -6.45 -25.88
CA ALA A 93 -5.18 -6.39 -24.48
C ALA A 93 -5.26 -7.82 -23.94
N PRO A 94 -4.24 -8.29 -23.22
CA PRO A 94 -4.26 -9.63 -22.65
C PRO A 94 -5.56 -9.82 -21.87
N VAL A 95 -6.12 -11.02 -21.94
CA VAL A 95 -7.33 -11.41 -21.20
C VAL A 95 -6.98 -11.30 -19.72
N HIS A 96 -7.22 -10.13 -19.13
CA HIS A 96 -7.02 -9.94 -17.71
C HIS A 96 -8.03 -10.79 -16.96
N SER A 97 -7.54 -11.75 -16.21
CA SER A 97 -8.35 -12.54 -15.26
C SER A 97 -8.76 -11.72 -14.03
N GLU A 98 -8.26 -10.48 -13.94
CA GLU A 98 -8.42 -9.56 -12.81
C GLU A 98 -9.58 -8.58 -13.05
N SER A 99 -10.29 -8.26 -11.98
CA SER A 99 -11.30 -7.20 -12.00
C SER A 99 -10.65 -5.81 -12.14
N PRO A 100 -11.42 -4.77 -12.55
CA PRO A 100 -10.91 -3.40 -12.57
C PRO A 100 -10.37 -2.90 -11.22
N ASP A 101 -10.95 -3.32 -10.11
CA ASP A 101 -10.46 -2.96 -8.77
C ASP A 101 -9.11 -3.64 -8.50
N GLU A 102 -8.96 -4.93 -8.81
CA GLU A 102 -7.68 -5.63 -8.69
C GLU A 102 -6.59 -4.99 -9.56
N GLN A 103 -6.93 -4.58 -10.79
CA GLN A 103 -5.99 -3.87 -11.68
C GLN A 103 -5.58 -2.52 -11.11
N LEU A 104 -6.53 -1.75 -10.55
CA LEU A 104 -6.25 -0.47 -9.91
C LEU A 104 -5.30 -0.64 -8.73
N ASP A 105 -5.57 -1.63 -7.87
CA ASP A 105 -4.74 -1.94 -6.70
C ASP A 105 -3.32 -2.37 -7.12
N THR A 106 -3.21 -3.20 -8.16
CA THR A 106 -1.91 -3.64 -8.71
C THR A 106 -1.12 -2.44 -9.26
N LEU A 107 -1.75 -1.60 -10.08
CA LEU A 107 -1.11 -0.40 -10.62
C LEU A 107 -0.71 0.60 -9.53
N TYR A 108 -1.55 0.75 -8.49
CA TYR A 108 -1.21 1.60 -7.35
C TYR A 108 -0.01 1.06 -6.55
N ALA A 109 0.05 -0.26 -6.35
CA ALA A 109 1.20 -0.90 -5.71
C ALA A 109 2.49 -0.71 -6.52
N GLU A 110 2.43 -0.86 -7.85
CA GLU A 110 3.57 -0.61 -8.74
C GLU A 110 4.05 0.85 -8.66
N LEU A 111 3.12 1.82 -8.73
CA LEU A 111 3.44 3.24 -8.59
C LEU A 111 4.07 3.56 -7.23
N SER A 112 3.54 2.97 -6.16
CA SER A 112 4.05 3.16 -4.81
C SER A 112 5.44 2.55 -4.63
N ALA A 113 5.69 1.37 -5.19
CA ALA A 113 7.00 0.73 -5.15
C ALA A 113 8.05 1.53 -5.93
N ALA A 114 7.70 2.03 -7.13
CA ALA A 114 8.59 2.89 -7.92
C ALA A 114 8.92 4.20 -7.18
N LEU A 115 7.92 4.83 -6.55
CA LEU A 115 8.12 6.03 -5.74
C LEU A 115 9.00 5.75 -4.52
N ALA A 116 8.82 4.61 -3.86
CA ALA A 116 9.64 4.23 -2.70
C ALA A 116 11.12 4.04 -3.07
N ASP A 117 11.40 3.41 -4.22
CA ASP A 117 12.77 3.22 -4.71
C ASP A 117 13.43 4.58 -5.08
N GLU A 118 12.69 5.44 -5.79
CA GLU A 118 13.16 6.78 -6.12
C GLU A 118 13.43 7.61 -4.86
N LEU A 119 12.50 7.58 -3.89
CA LEU A 119 12.63 8.29 -2.63
C LEU A 119 13.84 7.81 -1.83
N LEU A 120 14.03 6.48 -1.72
CA LEU A 120 15.18 5.91 -1.03
C LEU A 120 16.50 6.29 -1.72
N THR A 121 16.50 6.36 -3.04
CA THR A 121 17.66 6.84 -3.81
C THR A 121 17.99 8.28 -3.44
N GLN A 122 17.00 9.17 -3.34
CA GLN A 122 17.20 10.55 -2.89
C GLN A 122 17.70 10.61 -1.44
N VAL A 123 17.13 9.83 -0.53
CA VAL A 123 17.56 9.76 0.87
C VAL A 123 19.03 9.35 1.00
N ARG A 124 19.51 8.45 0.14
CA ARG A 124 20.91 8.01 0.12
C ARG A 124 21.89 9.11 -0.32
N THR A 125 21.43 10.17 -1.00
CA THR A 125 22.26 11.31 -1.38
C THR A 125 22.44 12.37 -0.27
N LEU A 126 21.65 12.28 0.78
CA LEU A 126 21.72 13.20 1.91
C LEU A 126 23.06 13.05 2.65
N THR A 127 23.45 14.10 3.37
CA THR A 127 24.53 13.97 4.38
C THR A 127 24.00 13.21 5.60
N PRO A 128 24.86 12.57 6.41
CA PRO A 128 24.43 11.90 7.65
C PRO A 128 23.58 12.80 8.55
N GLN A 129 23.97 14.06 8.73
CA GLN A 129 23.23 15.03 9.53
C GLN A 129 21.84 15.35 8.94
N GLN A 130 21.72 15.46 7.60
CA GLN A 130 20.43 15.65 6.94
C GLN A 130 19.54 14.43 7.10
N PHE A 131 20.13 13.23 7.08
CA PHE A 131 19.40 11.98 7.31
C PHE A 131 18.85 11.89 8.74
N GLU A 132 19.63 12.27 9.76
CA GLU A 132 19.18 12.37 11.15
C GLU A 132 17.99 13.32 11.29
N ILE A 133 18.06 14.50 10.65
CA ILE A 133 16.97 15.49 10.64
C ILE A 133 15.71 14.89 9.98
N LEU A 134 15.86 14.23 8.84
CA LEU A 134 14.75 13.57 8.13
C LEU A 134 14.08 12.53 9.02
N VAL A 135 14.84 11.70 9.70
CA VAL A 135 14.32 10.66 10.60
C VAL A 135 13.51 11.29 11.74
N VAL A 136 13.99 12.37 12.34
CA VAL A 136 13.23 13.08 13.38
C VAL A 136 11.94 13.69 12.80
N GLN A 137 11.99 14.29 11.61
CA GLN A 137 10.80 14.84 10.94
C GLN A 137 9.77 13.75 10.64
N LEU A 138 10.21 12.56 10.22
CA LEU A 138 9.32 11.42 10.00
C LEU A 138 8.62 11.00 11.30
N LEU A 139 9.36 10.85 12.38
CA LEU A 139 8.78 10.47 13.67
C LEU A 139 7.77 11.51 14.17
N VAL A 140 8.04 12.80 13.94
CA VAL A 140 7.07 13.88 14.26
C VAL A 140 5.84 13.79 13.38
N ALA A 141 5.98 13.53 12.08
CA ALA A 141 4.85 13.33 11.17
C ALA A 141 4.00 12.10 11.56
N MET A 142 4.62 11.06 12.14
CA MET A 142 3.96 9.89 12.71
C MET A 142 3.23 10.18 14.04
N GLY A 143 3.38 11.40 14.61
CA GLY A 143 2.73 11.80 15.85
C GLY A 143 3.60 11.68 17.11
N TYR A 144 4.87 11.30 16.97
CA TYR A 144 5.83 11.37 18.08
C TYR A 144 6.34 12.81 18.25
N GLY A 145 6.71 13.18 19.47
CA GLY A 145 7.43 14.45 19.71
C GLY A 145 6.59 15.65 20.13
N GLY A 146 5.28 15.54 20.26
CA GLY A 146 4.39 16.56 20.85
C GLY A 146 4.29 17.88 20.08
N SER A 147 5.38 18.46 19.57
CA SER A 147 5.38 19.66 18.72
C SER A 147 6.62 19.72 17.83
N VAL A 148 6.51 20.41 16.67
CA VAL A 148 7.63 20.68 15.75
C VAL A 148 8.79 21.43 16.47
N ARG A 149 8.47 22.19 17.50
CA ARG A 149 9.45 22.94 18.30
C ARG A 149 10.26 22.01 19.22
N ASP A 150 9.65 20.95 19.74
CA ASP A 150 10.33 19.91 20.54
C ASP A 150 11.21 19.02 19.66
N ALA A 151 10.84 18.81 18.39
CA ALA A 151 11.62 18.06 17.42
C ALA A 151 12.97 18.73 17.09
N GLY A 152 13.04 20.06 17.07
CA GLY A 152 14.30 20.79 16.91
C GLY A 152 15.28 20.62 18.09
N GLN A 153 14.79 20.22 19.26
CA GLN A 153 15.61 19.85 20.42
C GLN A 153 15.92 18.35 20.48
N ALA A 154 15.25 17.56 19.65
CA ALA A 154 15.39 16.10 19.62
C ALA A 154 16.68 15.61 18.92
N LEU A 155 17.34 16.49 18.16
CA LEU A 155 18.64 16.16 17.55
C LEU A 155 19.70 16.06 18.63
N GLY A 156 20.34 14.91 18.76
CA GLY A 156 21.43 14.65 19.69
C GLY A 156 22.59 15.63 19.48
N ARG A 157 23.34 15.93 20.53
CA ARG A 157 24.62 16.62 20.40
C ARG A 157 25.67 15.62 19.93
N SER A 158 26.54 16.05 19.01
CA SER A 158 27.68 15.25 18.58
C SER A 158 28.44 14.72 19.82
N GLY A 159 28.47 13.39 20.01
CA GLY A 159 29.12 12.73 21.15
C GLY A 159 28.20 11.97 22.13
N ASP A 160 26.89 11.84 21.85
CA ASP A 160 25.92 11.17 22.74
C ASP A 160 25.93 9.64 22.60
N ASN A 161 27.12 9.01 22.59
CA ASN A 161 27.30 7.54 22.59
C ASN A 161 26.43 6.79 21.55
N GLY A 162 26.20 7.38 20.35
CA GLY A 162 25.49 6.74 19.27
C GLY A 162 23.96 6.91 19.33
N ILE A 163 23.47 7.91 20.06
CA ILE A 163 22.07 8.38 19.98
C ILE A 163 22.04 9.64 19.11
N ASP A 164 21.28 9.58 18.00
CA ASP A 164 21.19 10.69 17.04
C ASP A 164 19.96 11.57 17.30
N GLY A 165 18.99 11.05 18.08
CA GLY A 165 17.79 11.79 18.44
C GLY A 165 17.02 11.17 19.60
N VAL A 166 16.22 12.02 20.26
CA VAL A 166 15.28 11.58 21.31
C VAL A 166 13.94 12.26 21.08
N VAL A 167 12.89 11.48 20.86
CA VAL A 167 11.54 12.00 20.68
C VAL A 167 10.63 11.57 21.83
N LYS A 168 9.71 12.45 22.23
CA LYS A 168 8.69 12.12 23.21
C LYS A 168 7.67 11.18 22.58
N GLN A 169 7.23 10.15 23.29
CA GLN A 169 6.20 9.24 22.79
C GLN A 169 4.80 9.81 23.03
N ASP A 170 4.63 10.63 24.04
CA ASP A 170 3.36 11.19 24.47
C ASP A 170 3.46 12.72 24.68
N PRO A 171 2.31 13.46 24.65
CA PRO A 171 2.30 14.91 24.81
C PRO A 171 2.87 15.42 26.15
N LEU A 172 2.85 14.59 27.18
CA LEU A 172 3.41 14.95 28.49
C LEU A 172 4.91 14.66 28.59
N GLY A 173 5.45 13.86 27.65
CA GLY A 173 6.86 13.46 27.63
C GLY A 173 7.24 12.49 28.75
N LEU A 174 6.29 11.68 29.21
CA LEU A 174 6.51 10.64 30.22
C LEU A 174 7.40 9.52 29.67
N ASP A 175 7.15 9.15 28.41
CA ASP A 175 7.93 8.15 27.69
C ASP A 175 8.75 8.83 26.57
N LYS A 176 9.96 8.29 26.33
CA LYS A 176 10.86 8.76 25.29
C LYS A 176 11.30 7.59 24.43
N VAL A 177 11.41 7.85 23.12
CA VAL A 177 11.99 6.94 22.14
C VAL A 177 13.34 7.50 21.71
N TYR A 178 14.36 6.69 21.85
CA TYR A 178 15.72 7.00 21.45
C TYR A 178 15.96 6.51 20.05
N VAL A 179 16.63 7.29 19.23
CA VAL A 179 16.77 7.06 17.80
C VAL A 179 18.23 7.01 17.40
N GLN A 180 18.58 6.02 16.58
CA GLN A 180 19.85 5.97 15.88
C GLN A 180 19.60 5.81 14.38
N ALA A 181 20.21 6.67 13.57
CA ALA A 181 20.10 6.70 12.11
C ALA A 181 21.42 6.29 11.46
N LYS A 182 21.41 5.28 10.61
CA LYS A 182 22.58 4.75 9.91
C LYS A 182 22.39 4.86 8.40
N GLN A 183 23.00 5.87 7.78
CA GLN A 183 23.00 6.02 6.32
C GLN A 183 24.07 5.11 5.71
N TRP A 184 23.75 3.83 5.54
CA TRP A 184 24.69 2.84 5.06
C TRP A 184 24.22 2.20 3.75
N ALA A 185 25.21 1.73 2.94
CA ALA A 185 24.94 1.01 1.71
C ALA A 185 24.76 -0.50 1.95
N ASN A 186 25.38 -1.04 3.01
CA ASN A 186 25.36 -2.47 3.35
C ASN A 186 24.44 -2.72 4.55
N ASN A 187 23.88 -3.94 4.61
CA ASN A 187 23.01 -4.36 5.69
C ASN A 187 23.68 -4.21 7.06
N VAL A 188 22.91 -3.69 8.01
CA VAL A 188 23.31 -3.53 9.41
C VAL A 188 23.37 -4.90 10.09
N GLY A 189 24.48 -5.20 10.75
CA GLY A 189 24.70 -6.47 11.45
C GLY A 189 24.28 -6.43 12.92
N SER A 190 24.28 -7.62 13.56
CA SER A 190 23.92 -7.77 14.98
C SER A 190 24.81 -6.98 15.94
N GLN A 191 26.07 -6.69 15.57
CA GLN A 191 26.98 -5.90 16.41
C GLN A 191 26.43 -4.49 16.63
N GLU A 192 25.89 -3.84 15.57
CA GLU A 192 25.33 -2.49 15.70
C GLU A 192 24.07 -2.47 16.57
N VAL A 193 23.25 -3.52 16.49
CA VAL A 193 22.09 -3.66 17.38
C VAL A 193 22.51 -3.76 18.84
N ARG A 194 23.56 -4.53 19.13
CA ARG A 194 24.14 -4.63 20.49
C ARG A 194 24.76 -3.33 20.95
N ASN A 195 25.48 -2.60 20.08
CA ASN A 195 26.03 -1.29 20.37
C ASN A 195 24.93 -0.31 20.74
N PHE A 196 23.85 -0.27 19.94
CA PHE A 196 22.71 0.58 20.22
C PHE A 196 22.00 0.20 21.53
N SER A 197 21.86 -1.10 21.83
CA SER A 197 21.34 -1.57 23.14
C SER A 197 22.19 -1.07 24.31
N GLY A 198 23.51 -1.09 24.14
CA GLY A 198 24.44 -0.51 25.12
C GLY A 198 24.21 0.99 25.35
N SER A 199 23.99 1.74 24.25
CA SER A 199 23.67 3.17 24.31
C SER A 199 22.34 3.42 25.03
N LEU A 200 21.30 2.62 24.74
CA LEU A 200 20.01 2.70 25.44
C LEU A 200 20.18 2.47 26.96
N THR A 201 20.96 1.45 27.32
CA THR A 201 21.25 1.13 28.74
C THR A 201 21.97 2.29 29.43
N TYR A 202 22.99 2.87 28.78
CA TYR A 202 23.73 4.01 29.30
C TYR A 202 22.80 5.20 29.61
N HIS A 203 21.86 5.49 28.69
CA HIS A 203 20.89 6.59 28.83
C HIS A 203 19.66 6.22 29.66
N LYS A 204 19.60 5.00 30.23
CA LYS A 204 18.44 4.47 30.97
C LYS A 204 17.17 4.52 30.13
N ALA A 205 17.32 4.32 28.82
CA ALA A 205 16.24 4.37 27.85
C ALA A 205 15.47 3.03 27.84
N SER A 206 14.14 3.11 27.82
CA SER A 206 13.27 1.96 27.78
C SER A 206 12.98 1.47 26.35
N LYS A 207 13.09 2.33 25.35
CA LYS A 207 12.70 2.06 23.96
C LYS A 207 13.67 2.73 22.98
N GLY A 208 14.00 2.02 21.90
CA GLY A 208 14.86 2.53 20.83
C GLY A 208 14.38 2.15 19.44
N VAL A 209 14.69 3.02 18.46
CA VAL A 209 14.46 2.79 17.04
C VAL A 209 15.79 2.94 16.32
N LEU A 210 16.23 1.90 15.64
CA LEU A 210 17.41 1.89 14.77
C LEU A 210 16.96 1.92 13.32
N ILE A 211 17.27 3.00 12.63
CA ILE A 211 16.83 3.26 11.25
C ILE A 211 18.04 3.25 10.31
N THR A 212 17.90 2.63 9.15
CA THR A 212 18.95 2.61 8.13
C THR A 212 18.40 2.80 6.71
N THR A 213 19.22 3.32 5.81
CA THR A 213 18.94 3.36 4.36
C THR A 213 19.23 2.03 3.65
N ALA A 214 19.84 1.07 4.35
CA ALA A 214 20.05 -0.31 3.90
C ALA A 214 19.00 -1.24 4.55
N GLY A 215 19.30 -2.53 4.59
CA GLY A 215 18.52 -3.52 5.33
C GLY A 215 19.20 -3.91 6.64
N PHE A 216 18.65 -4.94 7.28
CA PHE A 216 19.23 -5.62 8.42
C PHE A 216 19.54 -7.07 8.06
N SER A 217 20.63 -7.61 8.60
CA SER A 217 20.88 -9.04 8.50
C SER A 217 19.91 -9.84 9.37
N SER A 218 19.71 -11.15 9.05
CA SER A 218 18.88 -12.02 9.89
C SER A 218 19.36 -12.03 11.34
N SER A 219 20.69 -12.08 11.55
CA SER A 219 21.28 -12.04 12.89
C SER A 219 21.03 -10.72 13.63
N ALA A 220 20.90 -9.59 12.93
CA ALA A 220 20.51 -8.30 13.52
C ALA A 220 19.04 -8.33 13.98
N THR A 221 18.16 -8.86 13.14
CA THR A 221 16.72 -9.00 13.45
C THR A 221 16.50 -9.92 14.65
N ASP A 222 17.20 -11.07 14.69
CA ASP A 222 17.11 -11.99 15.83
C ASP A 222 17.65 -11.36 17.12
N THR A 223 18.76 -10.62 17.02
CA THR A 223 19.31 -9.90 18.17
C THR A 223 18.34 -8.85 18.71
N ALA A 224 17.72 -8.05 17.83
CA ALA A 224 16.73 -7.06 18.26
C ALA A 224 15.52 -7.69 18.93
N ARG A 225 15.04 -8.83 18.37
CA ARG A 225 13.94 -9.61 18.95
C ARG A 225 14.27 -10.14 20.36
N GLN A 226 15.50 -10.65 20.55
CA GLN A 226 15.97 -11.12 21.85
C GLN A 226 16.08 -9.99 22.89
N ILE A 227 16.57 -8.83 22.48
CA ILE A 227 16.66 -7.65 23.36
C ILE A 227 15.27 -7.10 23.71
N GLY A 228 14.34 -7.08 22.74
CA GLY A 228 12.91 -6.83 22.94
C GLY A 228 12.46 -5.37 23.03
N ASN A 229 13.38 -4.40 23.12
CA ASN A 229 13.04 -2.98 23.24
C ASN A 229 13.62 -2.11 22.10
N ILE A 230 14.05 -2.75 21.00
CA ILE A 230 14.60 -2.09 19.82
C ILE A 230 13.74 -2.44 18.61
N ILE A 231 13.25 -1.43 17.92
CA ILE A 231 12.59 -1.56 16.63
C ILE A 231 13.60 -1.26 15.51
N LEU A 232 13.63 -2.10 14.49
CA LEU A 232 14.47 -1.95 13.32
C LEU A 232 13.65 -1.45 12.13
N ILE A 233 14.08 -0.35 11.49
CA ILE A 233 13.44 0.21 10.29
C ILE A 233 14.48 0.23 9.17
N GLY A 234 14.36 -0.70 8.21
CA GLY A 234 15.17 -0.75 7.00
C GLY A 234 14.72 0.25 5.95
N GLY A 235 15.52 0.40 4.88
CA GLY A 235 15.28 1.37 3.82
C GLY A 235 13.90 1.25 3.18
N ASP A 236 13.44 0.05 2.87
CA ASP A 236 12.12 -0.17 2.26
C ASP A 236 11.00 0.32 3.17
N THR A 237 10.99 -0.09 4.43
CA THR A 237 10.01 0.36 5.45
C THR A 237 10.13 1.87 5.71
N LEU A 238 11.35 2.43 5.68
CA LEU A 238 11.55 3.87 5.79
C LEU A 238 10.86 4.63 4.67
N ALA A 239 11.03 4.20 3.41
CA ALA A 239 10.40 4.82 2.26
C ALA A 239 8.87 4.69 2.30
N GLU A 240 8.33 3.53 2.68
CA GLU A 240 6.89 3.33 2.88
C GLU A 240 6.32 4.27 3.95
N LEU A 241 6.97 4.40 5.10
CA LEU A 241 6.56 5.32 6.15
C LEU A 241 6.63 6.78 5.68
N MET A 242 7.67 7.16 4.94
CA MET A 242 7.79 8.51 4.39
C MET A 242 6.63 8.83 3.43
N ILE A 243 6.25 7.90 2.57
CA ILE A 243 5.10 8.03 1.66
C ILE A 243 3.80 8.14 2.47
N GLN A 244 3.59 7.24 3.41
CA GLN A 244 2.37 7.16 4.24
C GLN A 244 2.14 8.45 5.04
N TYR A 245 3.20 9.04 5.59
CA TYR A 245 3.12 10.23 6.44
C TYR A 245 3.45 11.54 5.70
N GLY A 246 3.61 11.48 4.37
CA GLY A 246 3.80 12.67 3.54
C GLY A 246 5.14 13.37 3.73
N VAL A 247 6.19 12.64 4.13
CA VAL A 247 7.54 13.20 4.32
C VAL A 247 8.37 13.02 3.04
N GLY A 248 8.85 14.11 2.47
CA GLY A 248 9.62 14.09 1.22
C GLY A 248 8.80 13.82 -0.04
N VAL A 249 7.48 13.76 0.05
CA VAL A 249 6.55 13.53 -1.07
C VAL A 249 5.42 14.55 -1.08
N ILE A 250 4.81 14.74 -2.26
CA ILE A 250 3.61 15.56 -2.43
C ILE A 250 2.53 14.75 -3.14
N THR A 251 1.27 14.97 -2.80
CA THR A 251 0.16 14.34 -3.49
C THR A 251 0.03 14.90 -4.90
N ARG A 252 0.24 14.07 -5.92
CA ARG A 252 0.10 14.44 -7.33
C ARG A 252 -1.36 14.43 -7.78
N SER A 253 -2.11 13.40 -7.39
CA SER A 253 -3.53 13.23 -7.74
C SER A 253 -4.23 12.37 -6.71
N THR A 254 -5.56 12.57 -6.59
CA THR A 254 -6.41 11.79 -5.71
C THR A 254 -7.57 11.20 -6.52
N TYR A 255 -7.77 9.90 -6.43
CA TYR A 255 -8.85 9.17 -7.06
C TYR A 255 -9.83 8.68 -6.00
N LEU A 256 -11.12 9.03 -6.16
CA LEU A 256 -12.18 8.59 -5.25
C LEU A 256 -13.01 7.51 -5.94
N VAL A 257 -12.86 6.27 -5.52
CA VAL A 257 -13.70 5.15 -5.97
C VAL A 257 -14.99 5.16 -5.16
N LYS A 258 -16.14 5.23 -5.85
CA LYS A 258 -17.47 5.27 -5.24
C LYS A 258 -18.26 4.04 -5.63
N LYS A 259 -19.10 3.55 -4.73
CA LYS A 259 -20.11 2.54 -4.98
C LYS A 259 -21.51 3.08 -4.72
N ILE A 260 -22.52 2.42 -5.30
CA ILE A 260 -23.91 2.79 -5.04
C ILE A 260 -24.26 2.55 -3.57
N ASP A 261 -24.79 3.56 -2.92
CA ASP A 261 -25.40 3.40 -1.60
C ASP A 261 -26.83 2.84 -1.81
N SER A 262 -26.94 1.56 -1.62
CA SER A 262 -28.21 0.86 -1.84
C SER A 262 -29.26 1.23 -0.79
N ASN A 263 -28.87 1.60 0.42
CA ASN A 263 -29.82 1.96 1.48
C ASN A 263 -30.50 3.31 1.17
N PHE A 264 -29.79 4.20 0.48
CA PHE A 264 -30.36 5.46 0.01
C PHE A 264 -31.59 5.22 -0.88
N PHE A 265 -31.51 4.27 -1.81
CA PHE A 265 -32.59 3.96 -2.75
C PHE A 265 -33.72 3.12 -2.16
N GLU A 266 -33.53 2.50 -1.00
CA GLU A 266 -34.59 1.78 -0.26
C GLU A 266 -35.42 2.72 0.62
N GLY A 267 -34.90 3.91 0.91
CA GLY A 267 -35.57 4.92 1.74
C GLY A 267 -36.42 5.94 0.95
N ILE A 268 -36.42 5.86 -0.40
CA ILE A 268 -37.22 6.68 -1.30
C ILE A 268 -38.42 5.88 -1.82
#